data_b2f1bc9e8f78c072d575191e3c1bb21e
#
_entry.id   b2f1bc9e8f78c072d575191e3c1bb21e
#
_cell.length_a   1.000
_cell.length_b   1.000
_cell.length_c   1.000
_cell.angle_alpha   90.00
_cell.angle_beta   90.00
_cell.angle_gamma   90.00
#
_symmetry.space_group_name_H-M   'P 1'
#
loop_
_entity.id
_entity.type
_entity.pdbx_description
1 polymer ?
#
loop_
_entity_poly.entity_id
_entity_poly.type
_entity_poly.pdbx_seq_one_letter_code
_entity_poly.pdbx_strand_id
1 'polypeptide(L)'
;VVHTFTMESADSKIYPGIARTPGTRATVDPADPAKRIVSSGPAPYSRRVAVYVPQQYVPGTVAPFIVGADGPDQLLFTALDNLIAQKRVPVMIAISIANGSGDAQGSQRGLEYDTMSGLYAQFVETEVLPLVEKQYNVRLTKDPDARATMGCSSGGSAALAMAWYRNDLYHRVLTYSGTYVNQQWPYNPESPGGAWEFHRSLIPKSPVKPIRLWMHVSDRDNFSESDGMHDWVLANQLM
;
A
#
# COMPACT_ATOMS: atom_id res chain seq x y z
N VAL A 1 16.96 0.70 15.94
CA VAL A 1 17.49 -0.55 15.35
C VAL A 1 16.56 -0.99 14.22
N VAL A 2 17.12 -1.53 13.13
CA VAL A 2 16.34 -2.11 12.03
C VAL A 2 16.53 -3.63 12.04
N HIS A 3 15.43 -4.34 12.12
CA HIS A 3 15.36 -5.80 12.03
C HIS A 3 14.75 -6.19 10.69
N THR A 4 15.04 -7.41 10.21
CA THR A 4 14.45 -7.93 8.98
C THR A 4 14.09 -9.39 9.13
N PHE A 5 12.99 -9.79 8.50
CA PHE A 5 12.62 -11.20 8.32
C PHE A 5 12.04 -11.42 6.93
N THR A 6 11.97 -12.67 6.53
CA THR A 6 11.39 -13.09 5.27
C THR A 6 10.07 -13.82 5.53
N MET A 7 9.07 -13.54 4.70
CA MET A 7 7.81 -14.26 4.64
C MET A 7 7.73 -15.02 3.32
N GLU A 8 7.44 -16.31 3.41
CA GLU A 8 7.19 -17.14 2.23
C GLU A 8 5.71 -17.04 1.83
N SER A 9 5.45 -16.85 0.55
CA SER A 9 4.07 -16.75 0.04
C SER A 9 3.26 -18.04 0.27
N ALA A 10 3.93 -19.18 0.38
CA ALA A 10 3.30 -20.46 0.70
C ALA A 10 2.62 -20.47 2.09
N ASP A 11 3.07 -19.61 3.01
CA ASP A 11 2.48 -19.46 4.34
C ASP A 11 1.36 -18.42 4.38
N SER A 12 1.20 -17.63 3.32
CA SER A 12 0.15 -16.62 3.21
C SER A 12 -1.15 -17.23 2.72
N LYS A 13 -2.23 -16.97 3.45
CA LYS A 13 -3.59 -17.34 3.04
C LYS A 13 -4.19 -16.34 2.05
N ILE A 14 -3.72 -15.09 2.09
CA ILE A 14 -4.25 -13.99 1.29
C ILE A 14 -3.49 -13.85 -0.02
N TYR A 15 -2.16 -13.96 0.01
CA TYR A 15 -1.29 -13.75 -1.15
C TYR A 15 -0.35 -14.94 -1.40
N PRO A 16 -0.86 -16.08 -1.88
CA PRO A 16 -0.06 -17.26 -2.15
C PRO A 16 0.93 -17.09 -3.33
N GLY A 17 0.73 -16.05 -4.13
CA GLY A 17 1.64 -15.65 -5.18
C GLY A 17 1.11 -15.89 -6.60
N ILE A 18 1.25 -14.83 -7.41
CA ILE A 18 0.98 -14.87 -8.86
C ILE A 18 2.10 -14.15 -9.63
N ALA A 19 2.29 -14.54 -10.86
CA ALA A 19 3.11 -13.79 -11.81
C ALA A 19 2.44 -13.77 -13.18
N ARG A 20 2.67 -12.69 -13.92
CA ARG A 20 2.28 -12.61 -15.32
C ARG A 20 3.04 -13.64 -16.12
N THR A 21 2.37 -14.27 -17.09
CA THR A 21 3.02 -15.22 -18.00
C THR A 21 4.15 -14.52 -18.75
N PRO A 22 5.38 -15.07 -18.74
CA PRO A 22 6.52 -14.46 -19.43
C PRO A 22 6.22 -14.17 -20.91
N GLY A 23 6.68 -13.01 -21.38
CA GLY A 23 6.47 -12.57 -22.78
C GLY A 23 5.06 -12.01 -23.07
N THR A 24 4.13 -12.02 -22.11
CA THR A 24 2.81 -11.42 -22.27
C THR A 24 2.73 -10.01 -21.70
N ARG A 25 1.75 -9.24 -22.20
CA ARG A 25 1.41 -7.91 -21.69
C ARG A 25 -0.09 -7.86 -21.36
N ALA A 26 -0.44 -6.99 -20.42
CA ALA A 26 -1.84 -6.64 -20.24
C ALA A 26 -2.32 -5.87 -21.47
N THR A 27 -3.48 -6.28 -22.02
CA THR A 27 -4.11 -5.62 -23.18
C THR A 27 -5.49 -5.10 -22.77
N VAL A 28 -5.95 -4.05 -23.42
CA VAL A 28 -7.32 -3.56 -23.24
C VAL A 28 -8.29 -4.60 -23.81
N ASP A 29 -9.38 -4.86 -23.08
CA ASP A 29 -10.47 -5.69 -23.60
C ASP A 29 -11.19 -4.92 -24.73
N PRO A 30 -11.27 -5.46 -25.96
CA PRO A 30 -11.95 -4.78 -27.05
C PRO A 30 -13.45 -4.51 -26.80
N ALA A 31 -14.07 -5.29 -25.92
CA ALA A 31 -15.49 -5.17 -25.59
C ALA A 31 -15.73 -4.18 -24.43
N ASP A 32 -14.74 -3.92 -23.60
CA ASP A 32 -14.88 -3.03 -22.44
C ASP A 32 -13.51 -2.38 -22.10
N PRO A 33 -13.30 -1.12 -22.47
CA PRO A 33 -12.03 -0.41 -22.23
C PRO A 33 -11.61 -0.30 -20.76
N ALA A 34 -12.54 -0.49 -19.82
CA ALA A 34 -12.22 -0.51 -18.39
C ALA A 34 -11.54 -1.81 -17.94
N LYS A 35 -11.61 -2.85 -18.76
CA LYS A 35 -11.04 -4.15 -18.44
C LYS A 35 -9.66 -4.37 -19.06
N ARG A 36 -8.88 -5.18 -18.40
CA ARG A 36 -7.59 -5.68 -18.90
C ARG A 36 -7.62 -7.19 -19.04
N ILE A 37 -7.20 -7.68 -20.20
CA ILE A 37 -6.93 -9.10 -20.44
C ILE A 37 -5.49 -9.35 -20.04
N VAL A 38 -5.31 -10.26 -19.09
CA VAL A 38 -3.99 -10.59 -18.53
C VAL A 38 -3.86 -12.09 -18.43
N SER A 39 -2.73 -12.62 -18.91
CA SER A 39 -2.34 -14.00 -18.68
C SER A 39 -1.40 -14.05 -17.47
N SER A 40 -1.82 -14.71 -16.41
CA SER A 40 -1.03 -14.91 -15.19
C SER A 40 -1.36 -16.26 -14.57
N GLY A 41 -0.46 -16.76 -13.73
CA GLY A 41 -0.63 -18.02 -13.03
C GLY A 41 0.05 -18.02 -11.67
N PRO A 42 -0.14 -19.10 -10.88
CA PRO A 42 0.50 -19.25 -9.58
C PRO A 42 2.02 -19.13 -9.70
N ALA A 43 2.63 -18.33 -8.84
CA ALA A 43 4.07 -18.13 -8.76
C ALA A 43 4.45 -17.81 -7.31
N PRO A 44 4.91 -18.80 -6.55
CA PRO A 44 5.40 -18.58 -5.19
C PRO A 44 6.56 -17.59 -5.16
N TYR A 45 6.61 -16.81 -4.10
CA TYR A 45 7.65 -15.80 -3.89
C TYR A 45 7.99 -15.69 -2.39
N SER A 46 9.08 -15.02 -2.10
CA SER A 46 9.38 -14.57 -0.75
C SER A 46 9.44 -13.05 -0.69
N ARG A 47 9.02 -12.45 0.42
CA ARG A 47 9.10 -11.02 0.66
C ARG A 47 9.90 -10.72 1.92
N ARG A 48 10.61 -9.63 1.90
CA ARG A 48 11.30 -9.09 3.05
C ARG A 48 10.41 -8.09 3.78
N VAL A 49 10.38 -8.18 5.09
CA VAL A 49 9.78 -7.17 5.97
C VAL A 49 10.89 -6.58 6.84
N ALA A 50 11.04 -5.26 6.79
CA ALA A 50 11.96 -4.54 7.66
C ALA A 50 11.18 -3.82 8.74
N VAL A 51 11.63 -3.94 9.98
CA VAL A 51 10.99 -3.38 11.17
C VAL A 51 11.98 -2.46 11.87
N TYR A 52 11.68 -1.17 11.82
CA TYR A 52 12.41 -0.16 12.59
C TYR A 52 11.79 -0.05 13.98
N VAL A 53 12.60 -0.33 15.00
CA VAL A 53 12.27 -0.13 16.42
C VAL A 53 13.19 0.98 16.94
N PRO A 54 12.65 2.16 17.31
CA PRO A 54 13.49 3.24 17.82
C PRO A 54 14.15 2.87 19.14
N GLN A 55 15.33 3.41 19.40
CA GLN A 55 16.07 3.16 20.63
C GLN A 55 15.29 3.58 21.89
N GLN A 56 14.39 4.56 21.74
CA GLN A 56 13.56 5.07 22.80
C GLN A 56 12.35 4.16 23.12
N TYR A 57 12.11 3.12 22.32
CA TYR A 57 11.00 2.21 22.59
C TYR A 57 11.24 1.43 23.89
N VAL A 58 10.26 1.43 24.75
CA VAL A 58 10.28 0.65 26.00
C VAL A 58 9.51 -0.64 25.79
N PRO A 59 10.17 -1.82 25.88
CA PRO A 59 9.50 -3.12 25.70
C PRO A 59 8.24 -3.27 26.56
N GLY A 60 7.17 -3.77 25.95
CA GLY A 60 5.87 -3.93 26.62
C GLY A 60 4.96 -2.71 26.57
N THR A 61 5.45 -1.53 26.18
CA THR A 61 4.58 -0.37 25.94
C THR A 61 3.91 -0.47 24.57
N VAL A 62 2.69 0.09 24.47
CA VAL A 62 1.96 0.14 23.20
C VAL A 62 2.49 1.28 22.36
N ALA A 63 2.94 0.99 21.13
CA ALA A 63 3.50 1.97 20.22
C ALA A 63 2.57 2.29 19.06
N PRO A 64 2.46 3.57 18.65
CA PRO A 64 2.02 3.95 17.32
C PRO A 64 2.90 3.31 16.25
N PHE A 65 2.37 3.15 15.03
CA PHE A 65 3.19 2.62 13.94
C PHE A 65 2.78 3.14 12.57
N ILE A 66 3.71 2.99 11.62
CA ILE A 66 3.50 3.27 10.21
C ILE A 66 3.87 2.06 9.36
N VAL A 67 3.00 1.72 8.40
CA VAL A 67 3.24 0.67 7.39
C VAL A 67 3.65 1.33 6.09
N GLY A 68 4.82 0.97 5.58
CA GLY A 68 5.35 1.44 4.30
C GLY A 68 5.30 0.34 3.23
N ALA A 69 4.79 0.67 2.05
CA ALA A 69 4.84 -0.17 0.86
C ALA A 69 6.22 -0.16 0.20
N ASP A 70 6.53 -1.17 -0.62
CA ASP A 70 7.76 -1.30 -1.41
C ASP A 70 9.06 -1.28 -0.57
N GLY A 71 9.00 -1.81 0.65
CA GLY A 71 10.15 -1.83 1.56
C GLY A 71 11.35 -2.69 1.10
N PRO A 72 12.47 -2.56 1.80
CA PRO A 72 12.72 -1.72 2.99
C PRO A 72 12.96 -0.24 2.62
N ASP A 73 12.44 0.68 3.46
CA ASP A 73 12.59 2.14 3.27
C ASP A 73 13.54 2.73 4.32
N GLN A 74 14.81 2.86 3.96
CA GLN A 74 15.84 3.43 4.84
C GLN A 74 15.65 4.93 5.09
N LEU A 75 15.04 5.66 4.15
CA LEU A 75 14.79 7.10 4.33
C LEU A 75 13.72 7.34 5.39
N LEU A 76 12.66 6.51 5.41
CA LEU A 76 11.66 6.53 6.45
C LEU A 76 12.29 6.30 7.83
N PHE A 77 13.15 5.29 7.96
CA PHE A 77 13.80 4.96 9.24
C PHE A 77 14.67 6.12 9.74
N THR A 78 15.46 6.71 8.84
CA THR A 78 16.30 7.88 9.15
C THR A 78 15.45 9.10 9.54
N ALA A 79 14.35 9.34 8.82
CA ALA A 79 13.44 10.43 9.16
C ALA A 79 12.82 10.25 10.55
N LEU A 80 12.40 9.03 10.88
CA LEU A 80 11.83 8.73 12.19
C LEU A 80 12.85 8.88 13.31
N ASP A 81 14.10 8.44 13.13
CA ASP A 81 15.16 8.65 14.12
C ASP A 81 15.29 10.15 14.47
N ASN A 82 15.35 11.00 13.43
CA ASN A 82 15.48 12.44 13.62
C ASN A 82 14.23 13.08 14.27
N LEU A 83 13.04 12.71 13.78
CA LEU A 83 11.78 13.30 14.25
C LEU A 83 11.46 12.87 15.69
N ILE A 84 11.76 11.63 16.06
CA ILE A 84 11.59 11.13 17.43
C ILE A 84 12.58 11.82 18.37
N ALA A 85 13.85 11.93 17.97
CA ALA A 85 14.88 12.64 18.76
C ALA A 85 14.51 14.11 18.99
N GLN A 86 13.89 14.76 17.99
CA GLN A 86 13.39 16.14 18.08
C GLN A 86 12.04 16.25 18.79
N LYS A 87 11.43 15.17 19.23
CA LYS A 87 10.09 15.11 19.84
C LYS A 87 8.97 15.68 18.94
N ARG A 88 9.15 15.62 17.64
CA ARG A 88 8.16 16.07 16.64
C ARG A 88 7.13 15.00 16.31
N VAL A 89 7.47 13.74 16.53
CA VAL A 89 6.56 12.60 16.48
C VAL A 89 6.73 11.76 17.75
N PRO A 90 5.72 10.96 18.12
CA PRO A 90 5.86 10.04 19.25
C PRO A 90 6.91 8.96 18.95
N VAL A 91 7.34 8.24 19.96
CA VAL A 91 8.11 7.00 19.80
C VAL A 91 7.23 6.01 19.08
N MET A 92 7.55 5.71 17.81
CA MET A 92 6.71 4.89 16.93
C MET A 92 7.55 3.90 16.13
N ILE A 93 6.93 2.80 15.73
CA ILE A 93 7.55 1.72 14.97
C ILE A 93 7.25 1.91 13.48
N ALA A 94 8.20 1.61 12.60
CA ALA A 94 7.93 1.51 11.16
C ALA A 94 8.06 0.07 10.68
N ILE A 95 7.12 -0.34 9.84
CA ILE A 95 7.04 -1.68 9.26
C ILE A 95 7.03 -1.50 7.74
N SER A 96 8.17 -1.77 7.10
CA SER A 96 8.36 -1.56 5.67
C SER A 96 8.33 -2.90 4.96
N ILE A 97 7.31 -3.10 4.13
CA ILE A 97 6.96 -4.40 3.53
C ILE A 97 7.33 -4.40 2.05
N ALA A 98 8.19 -5.32 1.63
CA ALA A 98 8.43 -5.52 0.21
C ALA A 98 7.18 -6.10 -0.47
N ASN A 99 6.95 -5.71 -1.72
CA ASN A 99 5.89 -6.31 -2.53
C ASN A 99 6.24 -7.75 -2.94
N GLY A 100 5.26 -8.45 -3.53
CA GLY A 100 5.43 -9.83 -3.97
C GLY A 100 6.04 -9.99 -5.36
N SER A 101 6.59 -8.93 -5.95
CA SER A 101 7.21 -8.87 -7.27
C SER A 101 6.32 -8.38 -8.41
N GLY A 102 6.98 -8.02 -9.52
CA GLY A 102 6.34 -7.42 -10.68
C GLY A 102 5.97 -5.96 -10.45
N ASP A 103 5.28 -5.35 -11.43
CA ASP A 103 5.05 -3.91 -11.44
C ASP A 103 3.65 -3.48 -11.90
N ALA A 104 2.84 -4.38 -12.45
CA ALA A 104 1.58 -4.03 -13.11
C ALA A 104 0.56 -5.18 -13.04
N GLN A 105 -0.52 -5.04 -13.80
CA GLN A 105 -1.63 -6.00 -13.86
C GLN A 105 -1.14 -7.43 -14.11
N GLY A 106 -1.67 -8.39 -13.35
CA GLY A 106 -1.29 -9.79 -13.41
C GLY A 106 -0.01 -10.15 -12.65
N SER A 107 0.68 -9.17 -12.07
CA SER A 107 1.76 -9.39 -11.12
C SER A 107 1.26 -9.42 -9.68
N GLN A 108 2.07 -9.95 -8.79
CA GLN A 108 1.74 -9.97 -7.36
C GLN A 108 1.65 -8.55 -6.78
N ARG A 109 2.57 -7.64 -7.16
CA ARG A 109 2.54 -6.24 -6.72
C ARG A 109 1.27 -5.52 -7.20
N GLY A 110 0.88 -5.73 -8.47
CA GLY A 110 -0.36 -5.16 -8.99
C GLY A 110 -1.59 -5.69 -8.24
N LEU A 111 -1.63 -6.98 -7.93
CA LEU A 111 -2.71 -7.57 -7.14
C LEU A 111 -2.79 -6.98 -5.72
N GLU A 112 -1.63 -6.74 -5.09
CA GLU A 112 -1.56 -6.18 -3.74
C GLU A 112 -1.97 -4.71 -3.67
N TYR A 113 -1.49 -3.89 -4.62
CA TYR A 113 -1.52 -2.44 -4.52
C TYR A 113 -2.59 -1.77 -5.37
N ASP A 114 -2.91 -2.34 -6.53
CA ASP A 114 -3.83 -1.71 -7.47
C ASP A 114 -5.27 -2.28 -7.36
N THR A 115 -5.51 -3.18 -6.40
CA THR A 115 -6.85 -3.72 -6.13
C THR A 115 -7.63 -2.81 -5.19
N MET A 116 -8.81 -2.38 -5.64
CA MET A 116 -9.70 -1.53 -4.84
C MET A 116 -10.46 -2.34 -3.79
N SER A 117 -9.77 -2.69 -2.69
CA SER A 117 -10.31 -3.49 -1.59
C SER A 117 -9.54 -3.29 -0.29
N GLY A 118 -10.08 -3.81 0.82
CA GLY A 118 -9.40 -3.87 2.12
C GLY A 118 -8.44 -5.05 2.29
N LEU A 119 -8.18 -5.82 1.22
CA LEU A 119 -7.47 -7.11 1.33
C LEU A 119 -6.00 -6.93 1.73
N TYR A 120 -5.32 -5.90 1.22
CA TYR A 120 -3.94 -5.63 1.61
C TYR A 120 -3.84 -5.19 3.09
N ALA A 121 -4.79 -4.37 3.56
CA ALA A 121 -4.86 -4.03 4.98
C ALA A 121 -5.14 -5.26 5.85
N GLN A 122 -5.99 -6.17 5.39
CA GLN A 122 -6.25 -7.45 6.08
C GLN A 122 -4.99 -8.31 6.13
N PHE A 123 -4.26 -8.46 5.02
CA PHE A 123 -2.98 -9.16 4.98
C PHE A 123 -2.00 -8.60 6.02
N VAL A 124 -1.84 -7.28 6.06
CA VAL A 124 -0.97 -6.63 7.04
C VAL A 124 -1.43 -6.96 8.47
N GLU A 125 -2.72 -6.77 8.78
CA GLU A 125 -3.27 -6.97 10.13
C GLU A 125 -3.17 -8.42 10.61
N THR A 126 -3.43 -9.40 9.72
CA THR A 126 -3.58 -10.80 10.14
C THR A 126 -2.35 -11.67 9.91
N GLU A 127 -1.46 -11.27 9.00
CA GLU A 127 -0.28 -12.09 8.65
C GLU A 127 1.04 -11.40 9.00
N VAL A 128 1.15 -10.06 8.83
CA VAL A 128 2.42 -9.36 9.08
C VAL A 128 2.56 -8.91 10.53
N LEU A 129 1.60 -8.14 11.05
CA LEU A 129 1.72 -7.53 12.39
C LEU A 129 1.90 -8.57 13.52
N PRO A 130 1.21 -9.73 13.51
CA PRO A 130 1.43 -10.75 14.54
C PRO A 130 2.85 -11.31 14.55
N LEU A 131 3.49 -11.44 13.38
CA LEU A 131 4.89 -11.86 13.28
C LEU A 131 5.83 -10.81 13.84
N VAL A 132 5.58 -9.53 13.52
CA VAL A 132 6.36 -8.40 14.05
C VAL A 132 6.30 -8.36 15.58
N GLU A 133 5.10 -8.42 16.16
CA GLU A 133 4.92 -8.40 17.62
C GLU A 133 5.61 -9.57 18.29
N LYS A 134 5.45 -10.78 17.73
CA LYS A 134 6.05 -12.01 18.28
C LYS A 134 7.58 -12.02 18.19
N GLN A 135 8.15 -11.62 17.03
CA GLN A 135 9.60 -11.76 16.80
C GLN A 135 10.42 -10.68 17.52
N TYR A 136 9.87 -9.48 17.68
CA TYR A 136 10.63 -8.34 18.20
C TYR A 136 10.15 -7.85 19.56
N ASN A 137 9.23 -8.58 20.19
CA ASN A 137 8.68 -8.26 21.50
C ASN A 137 8.17 -6.80 21.58
N VAL A 138 7.47 -6.39 20.55
CA VAL A 138 6.83 -5.08 20.47
C VAL A 138 5.32 -5.21 20.60
N ARG A 139 4.66 -4.14 21.06
CA ARG A 139 3.19 -4.08 21.11
C ARG A 139 2.72 -2.92 20.25
N LEU A 140 1.93 -3.26 19.24
CA LEU A 140 1.38 -2.29 18.28
C LEU A 140 -0.01 -1.81 18.72
N THR A 141 -0.24 -0.52 18.58
CA THR A 141 -1.53 0.06 18.95
C THR A 141 -2.69 -0.53 18.14
N LYS A 142 -3.87 -0.59 18.73
CA LYS A 142 -5.12 -0.89 18.03
C LYS A 142 -5.94 0.38 17.72
N ASP A 143 -5.47 1.55 18.17
CA ASP A 143 -6.09 2.84 17.88
C ASP A 143 -5.81 3.26 16.43
N PRO A 144 -6.82 3.38 15.55
CA PRO A 144 -6.63 3.77 14.15
C PRO A 144 -6.05 5.19 13.99
N ASP A 145 -6.23 6.08 14.97
CA ASP A 145 -5.62 7.42 14.98
C ASP A 145 -4.11 7.42 15.23
N ALA A 146 -3.59 6.30 15.71
CA ALA A 146 -2.16 6.11 15.95
C ALA A 146 -1.51 5.12 14.96
N ARG A 147 -2.22 4.80 13.86
CA ARG A 147 -1.75 3.94 12.77
C ARG A 147 -1.69 4.72 11.47
N ALA A 148 -0.57 4.62 10.78
CA ALA A 148 -0.36 5.26 9.50
C ALA A 148 -0.01 4.26 8.40
N THR A 149 -0.34 4.62 7.16
CA THR A 149 0.07 3.93 5.94
C THR A 149 0.81 4.91 5.03
N MET A 150 1.81 4.43 4.30
CA MET A 150 2.52 5.26 3.32
C MET A 150 2.99 4.47 2.11
N GLY A 151 3.17 5.16 1.01
CA GLY A 151 3.76 4.58 -0.18
C GLY A 151 3.91 5.57 -1.33
N CYS A 152 4.64 5.12 -2.34
CA CYS A 152 4.86 5.84 -3.58
C CYS A 152 4.27 5.04 -4.75
N SER A 153 3.84 5.72 -5.82
CA SER A 153 3.31 5.05 -7.01
C SER A 153 2.09 4.18 -6.65
N SER A 154 2.01 2.94 -7.12
CA SER A 154 0.96 1.99 -6.70
C SER A 154 0.95 1.77 -5.18
N GLY A 155 2.09 1.86 -4.50
CA GLY A 155 2.16 1.85 -3.04
C GLY A 155 1.43 3.03 -2.39
N GLY A 156 1.39 4.20 -3.07
CA GLY A 156 0.63 5.37 -2.62
C GLY A 156 -0.88 5.15 -2.73
N SER A 157 -1.36 4.63 -3.85
CA SER A 157 -2.78 4.27 -3.98
C SER A 157 -3.18 3.14 -3.02
N ALA A 158 -2.31 2.15 -2.81
CA ALA A 158 -2.51 1.10 -1.81
C ALA A 158 -2.62 1.67 -0.38
N ALA A 159 -1.77 2.62 -0.02
CA ALA A 159 -1.82 3.27 1.30
C ALA A 159 -3.17 3.95 1.54
N LEU A 160 -3.72 4.64 0.53
CA LEU A 160 -5.07 5.22 0.63
C LEU A 160 -6.14 4.12 0.64
N ALA A 161 -6.04 3.09 -0.21
CA ALA A 161 -6.99 1.99 -0.25
C ALA A 161 -7.08 1.25 1.09
N MET A 162 -5.95 1.03 1.78
CA MET A 162 -5.93 0.45 3.12
C MET A 162 -6.81 1.24 4.09
N ALA A 163 -6.62 2.56 4.19
CA ALA A 163 -7.40 3.40 5.08
C ALA A 163 -8.85 3.58 4.59
N TRP A 164 -9.08 3.64 3.29
CA TRP A 164 -10.42 3.83 2.73
C TRP A 164 -11.34 2.66 3.02
N TYR A 165 -10.88 1.44 2.77
CA TYR A 165 -11.66 0.22 2.94
C TYR A 165 -11.60 -0.34 4.37
N ARG A 166 -10.57 0.03 5.14
CA ARG A 166 -10.39 -0.39 6.52
C ARG A 166 -10.08 0.81 7.42
N ASN A 167 -10.99 1.79 7.41
CA ASN A 167 -10.91 2.94 8.32
C ASN A 167 -11.15 2.59 9.79
N ASP A 168 -11.54 1.37 10.08
CA ASP A 168 -11.48 0.79 11.42
C ASP A 168 -10.05 0.51 11.88
N LEU A 169 -9.09 0.43 10.94
CA LEU A 169 -7.68 0.11 11.23
C LEU A 169 -6.73 1.29 11.05
N TYR A 170 -6.95 2.17 10.06
CA TYR A 170 -6.01 3.22 9.70
C TYR A 170 -6.72 4.55 9.42
N HIS A 171 -6.24 5.64 10.06
CA HIS A 171 -6.74 6.99 9.81
C HIS A 171 -5.71 7.94 9.22
N ARG A 172 -4.43 7.57 9.15
CA ARG A 172 -3.37 8.45 8.66
C ARG A 172 -2.72 7.88 7.41
N VAL A 173 -2.67 8.70 6.36
CA VAL A 173 -2.20 8.26 5.03
C VAL A 173 -1.21 9.29 4.48
N LEU A 174 -0.05 8.79 4.02
CA LEU A 174 0.93 9.59 3.28
C LEU A 174 1.11 8.95 1.91
N THR A 175 0.87 9.72 0.85
CA THR A 175 1.07 9.25 -0.52
C THR A 175 2.03 10.15 -1.27
N TYR A 176 2.92 9.51 -2.00
CA TYR A 176 3.89 10.19 -2.87
C TYR A 176 3.63 9.75 -4.29
N SER A 177 3.25 10.68 -5.17
CA SER A 177 3.00 10.39 -6.59
C SER A 177 2.14 9.12 -6.76
N GLY A 178 1.01 9.06 -6.05
CA GLY A 178 0.14 7.89 -6.01
C GLY A 178 -0.43 7.55 -7.40
N THR A 179 -0.54 6.27 -7.72
CA THR A 179 -1.09 5.81 -8.99
C THR A 179 -2.61 5.74 -8.90
N TYR A 180 -3.28 6.90 -8.92
CA TYR A 180 -4.74 7.00 -8.85
C TYR A 180 -5.42 6.85 -10.21
N VAL A 181 -4.92 5.89 -11.00
CA VAL A 181 -5.39 5.56 -12.35
C VAL A 181 -5.97 4.14 -12.42
N ASN A 182 -6.52 3.79 -13.57
CA ASN A 182 -7.10 2.45 -13.77
C ASN A 182 -6.01 1.40 -14.04
N GLN A 183 -5.44 0.84 -13.00
CA GLN A 183 -4.49 -0.29 -13.06
C GLN A 183 -5.02 -1.57 -12.41
N GLN A 184 -6.28 -1.56 -11.97
CA GLN A 184 -6.85 -2.69 -11.25
C GLN A 184 -6.93 -3.96 -12.10
N TRP A 185 -6.53 -5.07 -11.51
CA TRP A 185 -6.75 -6.42 -11.99
C TRP A 185 -6.71 -7.40 -10.81
N PRO A 186 -7.66 -8.36 -10.69
CA PRO A 186 -8.83 -8.60 -11.56
C PRO A 186 -9.82 -7.42 -11.62
N TYR A 187 -10.63 -7.39 -12.67
CA TYR A 187 -11.67 -6.39 -12.83
C TYR A 187 -12.68 -6.45 -11.67
N ASN A 188 -13.03 -5.30 -11.14
CA ASN A 188 -14.07 -5.16 -10.11
C ASN A 188 -15.18 -4.25 -10.63
N PRO A 189 -16.42 -4.75 -10.83
CA PRO A 189 -17.53 -3.95 -11.32
C PRO A 189 -18.00 -2.87 -10.35
N GLU A 190 -17.66 -2.97 -9.05
CA GLU A 190 -17.97 -1.92 -8.06
C GLU A 190 -17.03 -0.72 -8.14
N SER A 191 -15.87 -0.90 -8.76
CA SER A 191 -14.90 0.16 -9.02
C SER A 191 -14.27 -0.02 -10.41
N PRO A 192 -15.05 0.16 -11.50
CA PRO A 192 -14.63 -0.16 -12.85
C PRO A 192 -13.42 0.64 -13.34
N GLY A 193 -13.23 1.85 -12.83
CA GLY A 193 -12.08 2.70 -13.08
C GLY A 193 -10.90 2.46 -12.13
N GLY A 194 -10.92 1.41 -11.30
CA GLY A 194 -9.86 1.17 -10.32
C GLY A 194 -9.66 2.37 -9.39
N ALA A 195 -8.41 2.76 -9.15
CA ALA A 195 -8.10 3.88 -8.26
C ALA A 195 -8.54 5.25 -8.80
N TRP A 196 -8.85 5.36 -10.09
CA TRP A 196 -9.48 6.56 -10.67
C TRP A 196 -10.83 6.88 -10.02
N GLU A 197 -11.50 5.89 -9.47
CA GLU A 197 -12.79 6.08 -8.79
C GLU A 197 -12.68 6.88 -7.48
N PHE A 198 -11.50 7.04 -6.91
CA PHE A 198 -11.35 7.85 -5.70
C PHE A 198 -11.90 9.28 -5.91
N HIS A 199 -11.38 10.02 -6.88
CA HIS A 199 -11.86 11.39 -7.14
C HIS A 199 -13.19 11.41 -7.88
N ARG A 200 -13.47 10.41 -8.74
CA ARG A 200 -14.66 10.40 -9.59
C ARG A 200 -15.94 10.09 -8.83
N SER A 201 -15.89 9.16 -7.91
CA SER A 201 -17.09 8.61 -7.27
C SER A 201 -16.95 8.32 -5.79
N LEU A 202 -15.85 7.72 -5.35
CA LEU A 202 -15.74 7.23 -3.98
C LEU A 202 -15.71 8.37 -2.97
N ILE A 203 -14.81 9.35 -3.13
CA ILE A 203 -14.72 10.49 -2.21
C ILE A 203 -15.97 11.36 -2.30
N PRO A 204 -16.43 11.81 -3.50
CA PRO A 204 -17.60 12.70 -3.60
C PRO A 204 -18.93 12.10 -3.14
N LYS A 205 -19.10 10.77 -3.24
CA LYS A 205 -20.37 10.09 -2.95
C LYS A 205 -20.41 9.39 -1.61
N SER A 206 -19.30 9.33 -0.88
CA SER A 206 -19.22 8.66 0.43
C SER A 206 -19.43 9.64 1.58
N PRO A 207 -19.96 9.19 2.71
CA PRO A 207 -19.87 9.95 3.95
C PRO A 207 -18.42 10.28 4.30
N VAL A 208 -18.20 11.37 5.02
CA VAL A 208 -16.86 11.75 5.50
C VAL A 208 -16.28 10.61 6.34
N LYS A 209 -15.09 10.18 5.97
CA LYS A 209 -14.33 9.17 6.72
C LYS A 209 -13.31 9.86 7.62
N PRO A 210 -12.94 9.28 8.79
CA PRO A 210 -11.96 9.85 9.71
C PRO A 210 -10.52 9.69 9.20
N ILE A 211 -10.29 9.94 7.93
CA ILE A 211 -8.99 9.79 7.26
C ILE A 211 -8.31 11.14 7.15
N ARG A 212 -7.05 11.21 7.58
CA ARG A 212 -6.15 12.33 7.31
C ARG A 212 -5.19 11.94 6.22
N LEU A 213 -5.36 12.52 5.05
CA LEU A 213 -4.56 12.27 3.86
C LEU A 213 -3.56 13.41 3.66
N TRP A 214 -2.28 13.07 3.55
CA TRP A 214 -1.25 13.94 3.03
C TRP A 214 -0.77 13.40 1.69
N MET A 215 -0.76 14.26 0.68
CA MET A 215 -0.38 13.89 -0.68
C MET A 215 0.76 14.79 -1.17
N HIS A 216 1.66 14.19 -1.91
CA HIS A 216 2.68 14.89 -2.67
C HIS A 216 2.69 14.33 -4.10
N VAL A 217 2.78 15.22 -5.08
CA VAL A 217 2.98 14.90 -6.49
C VAL A 217 4.10 15.79 -7.02
N SER A 218 4.96 15.24 -7.88
CA SER A 218 6.00 16.00 -8.54
C SER A 218 5.49 16.54 -9.88
N ASP A 219 5.92 17.74 -10.26
CA ASP A 219 5.74 18.31 -11.60
C ASP A 219 6.50 17.52 -12.70
N ARG A 220 7.37 16.61 -12.28
CA ARG A 220 8.13 15.71 -13.15
C ARG A 220 7.59 14.28 -13.19
N ASP A 221 6.48 14.02 -12.50
CA ASP A 221 5.73 12.78 -12.66
C ASP A 221 5.04 12.84 -14.02
N ASN A 222 5.65 12.24 -15.04
CA ASN A 222 5.26 12.46 -16.43
C ASN A 222 4.71 11.23 -17.10
N PHE A 223 3.64 10.67 -16.55
CA PHE A 223 2.84 9.68 -17.22
C PHE A 223 1.50 10.29 -17.58
N SER A 224 1.49 11.09 -18.65
CA SER A 224 0.26 11.52 -19.29
C SER A 224 -0.05 10.55 -20.42
N GLU A 225 -1.14 9.81 -20.28
CA GLU A 225 -1.69 8.98 -21.34
C GLU A 225 -2.96 9.61 -21.92
N SER A 226 -3.22 9.35 -23.19
CA SER A 226 -4.25 10.04 -23.97
C SER A 226 -5.69 9.76 -23.56
N ASP A 227 -5.96 8.79 -22.70
CA ASP A 227 -7.31 8.37 -22.32
C ASP A 227 -7.80 8.89 -20.97
N GLY A 228 -7.11 9.82 -20.36
CA GLY A 228 -7.50 10.48 -19.11
C GLY A 228 -7.45 9.58 -17.88
N MET A 229 -8.12 8.44 -17.90
CA MET A 229 -8.14 7.48 -16.76
C MET A 229 -6.78 6.84 -16.47
N HIS A 230 -5.81 7.01 -17.37
CA HIS A 230 -4.43 6.56 -17.21
C HIS A 230 -3.46 7.75 -17.07
N ASP A 231 -3.96 8.97 -17.07
CA ASP A 231 -3.15 10.15 -16.82
C ASP A 231 -2.88 10.31 -15.33
N TRP A 232 -1.69 9.93 -14.93
CA TRP A 232 -1.24 9.94 -13.55
C TRP A 232 -1.16 11.34 -12.94
N VAL A 233 -0.66 12.32 -13.70
CA VAL A 233 -0.58 13.71 -13.24
C VAL A 233 -1.97 14.27 -13.02
N LEU A 234 -2.87 14.09 -13.99
CA LEU A 234 -4.26 14.51 -13.88
C LEU A 234 -4.95 13.85 -12.70
N ALA A 235 -4.77 12.54 -12.53
CA ALA A 235 -5.37 11.80 -11.41
C ALA A 235 -4.97 12.40 -10.04
N ASN A 236 -3.69 12.71 -9.85
CA ASN A 236 -3.23 13.34 -8.60
C ASN A 236 -3.71 14.78 -8.43
N GLN A 237 -3.93 15.52 -9.52
CA GLN A 237 -4.51 16.87 -9.46
C GLN A 237 -6.00 16.87 -9.11
N LEU A 238 -6.70 15.81 -9.46
CA LEU A 238 -8.15 15.66 -9.21
C LEU A 238 -8.44 15.09 -7.80
N MET A 239 -7.47 14.46 -7.16
CA MET A 239 -7.55 13.98 -5.77
C MET A 239 -7.59 15.12 -4.76
#